data_f2295c7074fe07ecd2836e1bca204ab4
#
_entry.id   f2295c7074fe07ecd2836e1bca204ab4
#
_cell.length_a   1.000
_cell.length_b   1.000
_cell.length_c   1.000
_cell.angle_alpha   90.00
_cell.angle_beta   90.00
_cell.angle_gamma   90.00
#
_symmetry.space_group_name_H-M   'P 1'
#
loop_
_entity.id
_entity.type
_entity.pdbx_description
1 polymer ?
#
loop_
_entity_poly.entity_id
_entity_poly.type
_entity_poly.pdbx_seq_one_letter_code
_entity_poly.pdbx_strand_id
1 'polypeptide(L)'
;MMPKDSPQPRPLPDLSELNRQDWQTALRAHCEDVGDYIELDPDHHIIQVGSGARLLVTFESASDIRNNHDLALPHGLTLAREDLDATVMVVLCQRPTWFRAPSIYAFFDALTDEGVFDDYDHVCFFGAGLGGYAAAAFSVAAPGADVIAISPQATLDPRLTEWDPRFVGMRKRSFSDRYGYAPEMAQAARHLLVLYNPDEELEAMHAALFARPSDPTGLTRFRCRYMGRDLPSVMEDLRILPDAIKLGLDGKLDLTRFAQLFRRRRDYAPYLRQLLKEVEELDRPKLITWLAGSSLKRKPMPAMRRALKRVAEREKSASAAE
;
A
#
# COMPACT_ATOMS: atom_id res chain seq x y z
N MET A 1 -29.76 24.48 -11.33
CA MET A 1 -30.38 24.39 -9.99
C MET A 1 -30.06 22.98 -9.52
N MET A 2 -28.95 22.82 -8.80
CA MET A 2 -28.49 21.52 -8.27
C MET A 2 -29.39 21.12 -7.10
N PRO A 3 -29.77 19.85 -6.94
CA PRO A 3 -30.50 19.39 -5.76
C PRO A 3 -29.60 19.52 -4.54
N LYS A 4 -29.97 20.41 -3.64
CA LYS A 4 -29.44 20.53 -2.29
C LYS A 4 -30.10 19.47 -1.42
N ASP A 5 -29.58 18.26 -1.33
CA ASP A 5 -29.86 17.31 -0.25
C ASP A 5 -29.19 15.95 -0.57
N SER A 6 -27.88 15.97 -0.79
CA SER A 6 -27.10 14.76 -0.53
C SER A 6 -26.90 14.72 1.00
N PRO A 7 -27.32 13.67 1.70
CA PRO A 7 -27.09 13.55 3.12
C PRO A 7 -25.56 13.67 3.37
N GLN A 8 -25.18 14.57 4.26
CA GLN A 8 -23.77 14.68 4.65
C GLN A 8 -23.30 13.30 5.15
N PRO A 9 -22.15 12.81 4.68
CA PRO A 9 -21.66 11.53 5.13
C PRO A 9 -21.50 11.55 6.66
N ARG A 10 -22.10 10.59 7.36
CA ARG A 10 -21.99 10.46 8.81
C ARG A 10 -20.52 10.40 9.22
N PRO A 11 -20.11 10.98 10.36
CA PRO A 11 -18.73 10.90 10.82
C PRO A 11 -18.32 9.43 11.02
N LEU A 12 -17.08 9.11 10.68
CA LEU A 12 -16.53 7.79 10.99
C LEU A 12 -16.42 7.61 12.50
N PRO A 13 -16.77 6.43 13.04
CA PRO A 13 -16.55 6.15 14.45
C PRO A 13 -15.06 6.05 14.75
N ASP A 14 -14.68 6.49 15.94
CA ASP A 14 -13.35 6.20 16.48
C ASP A 14 -13.41 4.92 17.31
N LEU A 15 -12.73 3.87 16.85
CA LEU A 15 -12.69 2.54 17.46
C LEU A 15 -11.32 2.26 18.11
N SER A 16 -10.41 3.22 18.17
CA SER A 16 -9.01 3.06 18.57
C SER A 16 -8.84 2.60 20.03
N GLU A 17 -9.74 3.03 20.92
CA GLU A 17 -9.67 2.71 22.35
C GLU A 17 -10.37 1.38 22.73
N LEU A 18 -11.02 0.70 21.76
CA LEU A 18 -11.77 -0.50 22.03
C LEU A 18 -10.85 -1.74 22.13
N ASN A 19 -11.18 -2.66 23.04
CA ASN A 19 -10.56 -3.98 23.02
C ASN A 19 -10.96 -4.76 21.75
N ARG A 20 -10.32 -5.89 21.50
CA ARG A 20 -10.53 -6.64 20.24
C ARG A 20 -11.98 -7.06 20.00
N GLN A 21 -12.67 -7.52 21.04
CA GLN A 21 -14.04 -8.02 20.90
C GLN A 21 -15.03 -6.88 20.68
N ASP A 22 -14.90 -5.81 21.46
CA ASP A 22 -15.75 -4.61 21.31
C ASP A 22 -15.48 -3.92 19.98
N TRP A 23 -14.20 -3.86 19.54
CA TRP A 23 -13.82 -3.36 18.24
C TRP A 23 -14.52 -4.11 17.11
N GLN A 24 -14.49 -5.45 17.13
CA GLN A 24 -15.14 -6.25 16.09
C GLN A 24 -16.65 -6.04 16.06
N THR A 25 -17.28 -5.97 17.23
CA THR A 25 -18.72 -5.72 17.36
C THR A 25 -19.10 -4.32 16.84
N ALA A 26 -18.33 -3.30 17.22
CA ALA A 26 -18.59 -1.93 16.79
C ALA A 26 -18.30 -1.73 15.29
N LEU A 27 -17.25 -2.34 14.75
CA LEU A 27 -16.96 -2.33 13.32
C LEU A 27 -18.09 -2.97 12.53
N ARG A 28 -18.55 -4.16 12.94
CA ARG A 28 -19.66 -4.85 12.31
C ARG A 28 -20.92 -3.99 12.29
N ALA A 29 -21.31 -3.45 13.44
CA ALA A 29 -22.50 -2.60 13.55
C ALA A 29 -22.41 -1.35 12.66
N HIS A 30 -21.23 -0.72 12.59
CA HIS A 30 -21.02 0.41 11.69
C HIS A 30 -21.13 0.00 10.21
N CYS A 31 -20.53 -1.13 9.83
CA CYS A 31 -20.57 -1.60 8.44
C CYS A 31 -21.98 -2.00 7.99
N GLU A 32 -22.76 -2.66 8.85
CA GLU A 32 -24.17 -3.01 8.59
C GLU A 32 -25.07 -1.77 8.46
N ASP A 33 -24.70 -0.62 9.05
CA ASP A 33 -25.43 0.65 8.90
C ASP A 33 -25.12 1.39 7.58
N VAL A 34 -23.92 1.17 7.00
CA VAL A 34 -23.47 1.93 5.82
C VAL A 34 -23.30 1.08 4.55
N GLY A 35 -23.46 -0.23 4.66
CA GLY A 35 -23.28 -1.18 3.56
C GLY A 35 -23.55 -2.62 4.02
N ASP A 36 -22.81 -3.56 3.48
CA ASP A 36 -22.93 -4.99 3.78
C ASP A 36 -21.74 -5.49 4.59
N TYR A 37 -22.00 -6.38 5.56
CA TYR A 37 -21.01 -7.10 6.32
C TYR A 37 -21.29 -8.59 6.23
N ILE A 38 -20.42 -9.35 5.56
CA ILE A 38 -20.59 -10.78 5.30
C ILE A 38 -19.49 -11.54 6.04
N GLU A 39 -19.86 -12.49 6.88
CA GLU A 39 -18.95 -13.42 7.52
C GLU A 39 -18.79 -14.66 6.63
N LEU A 40 -17.59 -14.87 6.09
CA LEU A 40 -17.26 -16.07 5.29
C LEU A 40 -16.88 -17.25 6.17
N ASP A 41 -16.13 -16.97 7.22
CA ASP A 41 -15.73 -17.90 8.29
C ASP A 41 -15.29 -17.07 9.51
N PRO A 42 -14.96 -17.67 10.67
CA PRO A 42 -14.58 -16.93 11.89
C PRO A 42 -13.36 -16.01 11.74
N ASP A 43 -12.53 -16.24 10.75
CA ASP A 43 -11.34 -15.42 10.50
C ASP A 43 -11.49 -14.42 9.36
N HIS A 44 -12.50 -14.58 8.50
CA HIS A 44 -12.59 -13.78 7.27
C HIS A 44 -13.96 -13.16 7.07
N HIS A 45 -13.96 -11.87 6.80
CA HIS A 45 -15.17 -11.08 6.59
C HIS A 45 -15.02 -10.20 5.34
N ILE A 46 -16.15 -9.98 4.69
CA ILE A 46 -16.25 -9.03 3.56
C ILE A 46 -17.09 -7.85 4.02
N ILE A 47 -16.60 -6.65 3.74
CA ILE A 47 -17.32 -5.41 3.96
C ILE A 47 -17.47 -4.74 2.61
N GLN A 48 -18.70 -4.40 2.23
CA GLN A 48 -18.94 -3.69 0.98
C GLN A 48 -19.68 -2.39 1.25
N VAL A 49 -19.15 -1.28 0.74
CA VAL A 49 -19.74 0.05 0.89
C VAL A 49 -19.69 0.83 -0.41
N GLY A 50 -20.65 1.73 -0.59
CA GLY A 50 -20.74 2.55 -1.82
C GLY A 50 -21.45 1.83 -2.96
N SER A 51 -21.66 2.55 -4.07
CA SER A 51 -22.40 2.07 -5.25
C SER A 51 -21.87 2.71 -6.54
N GLY A 52 -20.59 3.04 -6.60
CA GLY A 52 -19.97 3.63 -7.78
C GLY A 52 -19.71 2.62 -8.89
N ALA A 53 -19.47 3.12 -10.08
CA ALA A 53 -19.20 2.31 -11.28
C ALA A 53 -17.80 1.67 -11.30
N ARG A 54 -16.96 1.91 -10.30
CA ARG A 54 -15.62 1.35 -10.17
C ARG A 54 -15.52 0.55 -8.89
N LEU A 55 -14.67 -0.48 -8.85
CA LEU A 55 -14.49 -1.33 -7.68
C LEU A 55 -13.09 -1.20 -7.11
N LEU A 56 -12.99 -0.84 -5.83
CA LEU A 56 -11.78 -0.96 -5.04
C LEU A 56 -11.88 -2.21 -4.15
N VAL A 57 -10.97 -3.16 -4.32
CA VAL A 57 -10.85 -4.33 -3.44
C VAL A 57 -9.63 -4.14 -2.55
N THR A 58 -9.83 -4.06 -1.24
CA THR A 58 -8.72 -3.96 -0.27
C THR A 58 -8.59 -5.24 0.54
N PHE A 59 -7.33 -5.62 0.87
CA PHE A 59 -7.04 -6.76 1.73
C PHE A 59 -6.36 -6.26 3.00
N GLU A 60 -7.02 -6.46 4.14
CA GLU A 60 -6.62 -5.85 5.39
C GLU A 60 -6.67 -6.84 6.56
N SER A 61 -5.81 -6.65 7.56
CA SER A 61 -5.84 -7.45 8.77
C SER A 61 -6.29 -6.64 9.97
N ALA A 62 -7.07 -7.24 10.85
CA ALA A 62 -7.54 -6.61 12.07
C ALA A 62 -6.39 -6.14 12.98
N SER A 63 -5.25 -6.84 12.95
CA SER A 63 -4.06 -6.44 13.71
C SER A 63 -3.45 -5.16 13.17
N ASP A 64 -3.32 -5.03 11.84
CA ASP A 64 -2.73 -3.85 11.23
C ASP A 64 -3.65 -2.63 11.38
N ILE A 65 -4.95 -2.82 11.16
CA ILE A 65 -5.97 -1.79 11.36
C ILE A 65 -5.89 -1.21 12.76
N ARG A 66 -5.90 -2.07 13.79
CA ARG A 66 -5.94 -1.63 15.19
C ARG A 66 -4.63 -1.02 15.69
N ASN A 67 -3.50 -1.37 15.07
CA ASN A 67 -2.19 -0.90 15.51
C ASN A 67 -1.69 0.33 14.73
N ASN A 68 -2.15 0.51 13.50
CA ASN A 68 -1.53 1.45 12.57
C ASN A 68 -2.49 2.52 12.03
N HIS A 69 -3.81 2.41 12.27
CA HIS A 69 -4.80 3.37 11.79
C HIS A 69 -5.36 4.21 12.94
N ASP A 70 -5.38 5.52 12.79
CA ASP A 70 -5.78 6.47 13.84
C ASP A 70 -7.17 6.18 14.42
N LEU A 71 -8.13 5.82 13.59
CA LEU A 71 -9.51 5.50 14.01
C LEU A 71 -9.72 4.00 14.22
N ALA A 72 -8.71 3.17 14.06
CA ALA A 72 -8.81 1.71 14.01
C ALA A 72 -9.93 1.22 13.06
N LEU A 73 -10.05 1.85 11.90
CA LEU A 73 -10.96 1.47 10.83
C LEU A 73 -10.19 0.90 9.63
N PRO A 74 -10.77 -0.04 8.88
CA PRO A 74 -10.22 -0.47 7.62
C PRO A 74 -9.91 0.69 6.69
N HIS A 75 -8.77 0.64 6.04
CA HIS A 75 -8.33 1.67 5.10
C HIS A 75 -9.33 1.85 3.95
N GLY A 76 -9.89 0.74 3.46
CA GLY A 76 -10.96 0.80 2.45
C GLY A 76 -12.15 1.64 2.87
N LEU A 77 -12.56 1.61 4.15
CA LEU A 77 -13.67 2.45 4.64
C LEU A 77 -13.30 3.93 4.71
N THR A 78 -12.06 4.26 5.06
CA THR A 78 -11.58 5.66 5.05
C THR A 78 -11.49 6.18 3.62
N LEU A 79 -11.01 5.35 2.69
CA LEU A 79 -10.94 5.67 1.27
C LEU A 79 -12.32 5.82 0.62
N ALA A 80 -13.31 5.02 1.04
CA ALA A 80 -14.69 5.15 0.52
C ALA A 80 -15.29 6.54 0.74
N ARG A 81 -14.75 7.34 1.67
CA ARG A 81 -15.15 8.73 1.92
C ARG A 81 -14.43 9.75 1.07
N GLU A 82 -13.32 9.38 0.47
CA GLU A 82 -12.75 10.18 -0.60
C GLU A 82 -13.76 10.15 -1.77
N ASP A 83 -13.90 11.21 -2.50
CA ASP A 83 -14.80 11.29 -3.66
C ASP A 83 -14.24 10.42 -4.81
N LEU A 84 -14.33 9.09 -4.64
CA LEU A 84 -13.78 8.10 -5.57
C LEU A 84 -14.78 7.64 -6.62
N ASP A 85 -16.09 7.89 -6.42
CA ASP A 85 -17.16 7.30 -7.23
C ASP A 85 -16.93 5.79 -7.43
N ALA A 86 -16.74 5.07 -6.34
CA ALA A 86 -16.39 3.67 -6.33
C ALA A 86 -17.22 2.88 -5.29
N THR A 87 -17.48 1.63 -5.62
CA THR A 87 -17.80 0.60 -4.63
C THR A 87 -16.50 0.14 -3.99
N VAL A 88 -16.48 -0.02 -2.68
CA VAL A 88 -15.31 -0.50 -1.94
C VAL A 88 -15.65 -1.84 -1.30
N MET A 89 -14.84 -2.85 -1.58
CA MET A 89 -14.90 -4.18 -0.97
C MET A 89 -13.65 -4.38 -0.12
N VAL A 90 -13.83 -4.46 1.21
CA VAL A 90 -12.75 -4.80 2.14
C VAL A 90 -12.80 -6.30 2.44
N VAL A 91 -11.74 -7.00 2.12
CA VAL A 91 -11.51 -8.40 2.52
C VAL A 91 -10.70 -8.36 3.80
N LEU A 92 -11.36 -8.61 4.93
CA LEU A 92 -10.79 -8.50 6.26
C LEU A 92 -10.41 -9.86 6.82
N CYS A 93 -9.18 -10.01 7.34
CA CYS A 93 -8.81 -11.16 8.15
C CYS A 93 -8.60 -10.79 9.63
N GLN A 94 -9.20 -11.57 10.54
CA GLN A 94 -9.08 -11.39 12.00
C GLN A 94 -7.74 -11.83 12.56
N ARG A 95 -7.07 -12.76 11.89
CA ARG A 95 -5.73 -13.27 12.18
C ARG A 95 -4.88 -13.24 10.92
N PRO A 96 -3.56 -13.19 10.99
CA PRO A 96 -2.68 -13.16 9.80
C PRO A 96 -2.70 -14.50 9.07
N THR A 97 -3.74 -14.72 8.26
CA THR A 97 -4.00 -15.98 7.52
C THR A 97 -3.40 -15.95 6.12
N TRP A 98 -2.87 -14.83 5.64
CA TRP A 98 -2.53 -14.58 4.22
C TRP A 98 -3.68 -14.87 3.27
N PHE A 99 -4.93 -14.79 3.79
CA PHE A 99 -6.14 -15.09 3.02
C PHE A 99 -6.12 -16.50 2.40
N ARG A 100 -5.33 -17.41 3.01
CA ARG A 100 -5.20 -18.81 2.59
C ARG A 100 -6.27 -19.66 3.27
N ALA A 101 -7.53 -19.49 2.85
CA ALA A 101 -8.68 -20.21 3.36
C ALA A 101 -9.63 -20.62 2.22
N PRO A 102 -10.23 -21.85 2.29
CA PRO A 102 -11.17 -22.30 1.26
C PRO A 102 -12.39 -21.37 1.08
N SER A 103 -12.85 -20.71 2.14
CA SER A 103 -13.95 -19.73 2.14
C SER A 103 -13.63 -18.51 1.26
N ILE A 104 -12.40 -17.99 1.35
CA ILE A 104 -11.93 -16.88 0.50
C ILE A 104 -11.83 -17.33 -0.97
N TYR A 105 -11.33 -18.55 -1.21
CA TYR A 105 -11.22 -19.06 -2.58
C TYR A 105 -12.60 -19.22 -3.21
N ALA A 106 -13.54 -19.84 -2.46
CA ALA A 106 -14.91 -20.03 -2.93
C ALA A 106 -15.61 -18.67 -3.19
N PHE A 107 -15.36 -17.68 -2.34
CA PHE A 107 -15.90 -16.32 -2.53
C PHE A 107 -15.40 -15.69 -3.83
N PHE A 108 -14.10 -15.68 -4.09
CA PHE A 108 -13.56 -15.10 -5.33
C PHE A 108 -13.91 -15.91 -6.57
N ASP A 109 -13.99 -17.25 -6.45
CA ASP A 109 -14.47 -18.09 -7.55
C ASP A 109 -15.93 -17.74 -7.90
N ALA A 110 -16.81 -17.60 -6.90
CA ALA A 110 -18.21 -17.20 -7.12
C ALA A 110 -18.32 -15.83 -7.79
N LEU A 111 -17.56 -14.82 -7.33
CA LEU A 111 -17.54 -13.50 -7.97
C LEU A 111 -17.10 -13.56 -9.44
N THR A 112 -16.16 -14.45 -9.76
CA THR A 112 -15.69 -14.66 -11.15
C THR A 112 -16.73 -15.39 -11.98
N ASP A 113 -17.31 -16.46 -11.46
CA ASP A 113 -18.30 -17.29 -12.14
C ASP A 113 -19.61 -16.52 -12.42
N GLU A 114 -19.98 -15.61 -11.51
CA GLU A 114 -21.15 -14.74 -11.63
C GLU A 114 -20.89 -13.47 -12.47
N GLY A 115 -19.64 -13.24 -12.89
CA GLY A 115 -19.25 -12.08 -13.69
C GLY A 115 -19.31 -10.73 -12.93
N VAL A 116 -19.27 -10.74 -11.61
CA VAL A 116 -19.42 -9.51 -10.77
C VAL A 116 -18.39 -8.44 -11.12
N PHE A 117 -17.18 -8.82 -11.50
CA PHE A 117 -16.14 -7.87 -11.87
C PHE A 117 -16.40 -7.17 -13.21
N ASP A 118 -17.19 -7.78 -14.09
CA ASP A 118 -17.53 -7.23 -15.40
C ASP A 118 -18.58 -6.10 -15.31
N ASP A 119 -19.27 -5.98 -14.16
CA ASP A 119 -20.22 -4.90 -13.89
C ASP A 119 -19.53 -3.55 -13.60
N TYR A 120 -18.20 -3.54 -13.41
CA TYR A 120 -17.44 -2.35 -13.09
C TYR A 120 -16.59 -1.86 -14.25
N ASP A 121 -16.58 -0.56 -14.49
CA ASP A 121 -15.73 0.08 -15.52
C ASP A 121 -14.24 -0.18 -15.29
N HIS A 122 -13.82 -0.19 -14.02
CA HIS A 122 -12.46 -0.49 -13.58
C HIS A 122 -12.44 -1.15 -12.20
N VAL A 123 -11.52 -2.11 -12.05
CA VAL A 123 -11.24 -2.78 -10.77
C VAL A 123 -9.81 -2.46 -10.35
N CYS A 124 -9.64 -2.07 -9.09
CA CYS A 124 -8.34 -1.83 -8.48
C CYS A 124 -8.20 -2.68 -7.21
N PHE A 125 -7.13 -3.48 -7.13
CA PHE A 125 -6.77 -4.24 -5.94
C PHE A 125 -5.69 -3.51 -5.16
N PHE A 126 -5.86 -3.41 -3.84
CA PHE A 126 -4.90 -2.77 -2.96
C PHE A 126 -4.62 -3.60 -1.70
N GLY A 127 -3.36 -3.57 -1.24
CA GLY A 127 -2.98 -4.14 0.05
C GLY A 127 -1.52 -3.90 0.39
N ALA A 128 -1.21 -4.08 1.68
CA ALA A 128 0.15 -3.96 2.21
C ALA A 128 0.54 -5.23 2.97
N GLY A 129 1.83 -5.60 2.92
CA GLY A 129 2.33 -6.81 3.56
C GLY A 129 1.57 -8.07 3.11
N LEU A 130 0.93 -8.75 4.05
CA LEU A 130 0.07 -9.91 3.75
C LEU A 130 -1.13 -9.55 2.86
N GLY A 131 -1.67 -8.32 3.02
CA GLY A 131 -2.70 -7.78 2.13
C GLY A 131 -2.16 -7.51 0.73
N GLY A 132 -0.91 -7.05 0.63
CA GLY A 132 -0.22 -6.86 -0.65
C GLY A 132 0.00 -8.17 -1.42
N TYR A 133 0.34 -9.25 -0.70
CA TYR A 133 0.34 -10.60 -1.27
C TYR A 133 -1.05 -10.95 -1.81
N ALA A 134 -2.10 -10.75 -1.01
CA ALA A 134 -3.45 -11.12 -1.39
C ALA A 134 -3.97 -10.27 -2.57
N ALA A 135 -3.75 -8.96 -2.56
CA ALA A 135 -4.12 -8.08 -3.67
C ALA A 135 -3.52 -8.55 -5.01
N ALA A 136 -2.24 -8.95 -5.01
CA ALA A 136 -1.60 -9.50 -6.19
C ALA A 136 -2.09 -10.92 -6.52
N ALA A 137 -2.31 -11.77 -5.51
CA ALA A 137 -2.71 -13.17 -5.72
C ALA A 137 -4.14 -13.30 -6.23
N PHE A 138 -5.08 -12.51 -5.69
CA PHE A 138 -6.49 -12.59 -6.06
C PHE A 138 -6.87 -11.71 -7.26
N SER A 139 -5.97 -10.88 -7.76
CA SER A 139 -6.22 -10.07 -8.97
C SER A 139 -6.48 -10.91 -10.23
N VAL A 140 -6.11 -12.18 -10.25
CA VAL A 140 -6.43 -13.13 -11.32
C VAL A 140 -7.94 -13.31 -11.50
N ALA A 141 -8.74 -13.09 -10.45
CA ALA A 141 -10.20 -13.16 -10.49
C ALA A 141 -10.83 -12.03 -11.34
N ALA A 142 -10.13 -10.91 -11.52
CA ALA A 142 -10.56 -9.77 -12.34
C ALA A 142 -9.48 -9.42 -13.38
N PRO A 143 -9.37 -10.17 -14.49
CA PRO A 143 -8.40 -9.90 -15.54
C PRO A 143 -8.50 -8.46 -16.05
N GLY A 144 -7.36 -7.79 -16.19
CA GLY A 144 -7.33 -6.38 -16.60
C GLY A 144 -7.43 -5.37 -15.45
N ALA A 145 -7.53 -5.82 -14.20
CA ALA A 145 -7.49 -4.94 -13.02
C ALA A 145 -6.12 -4.25 -12.84
N ASP A 146 -6.13 -3.12 -12.14
CA ASP A 146 -4.91 -2.50 -11.63
C ASP A 146 -4.62 -3.01 -10.20
N VAL A 147 -3.35 -3.23 -9.88
CA VAL A 147 -2.93 -3.74 -8.57
C VAL A 147 -1.87 -2.83 -7.96
N ILE A 148 -2.09 -2.43 -6.71
CA ILE A 148 -1.13 -1.69 -5.89
C ILE A 148 -0.78 -2.57 -4.69
N ALA A 149 0.43 -3.11 -4.66
CA ALA A 149 0.92 -3.97 -3.60
C ALA A 149 2.12 -3.32 -2.89
N ILE A 150 1.97 -3.01 -1.60
CA ILE A 150 3.04 -2.39 -0.80
C ILE A 150 3.73 -3.46 0.03
N SER A 151 5.04 -3.59 -0.11
CA SER A 151 5.88 -4.57 0.59
C SER A 151 5.30 -6.00 0.59
N PRO A 152 4.77 -6.49 -0.56
CA PRO A 152 4.11 -7.79 -0.60
C PRO A 152 5.09 -8.94 -0.41
N GLN A 153 4.65 -10.01 0.27
CA GLN A 153 5.28 -11.30 0.09
C GLN A 153 4.86 -11.88 -1.27
N ALA A 154 5.79 -12.47 -2.02
CA ALA A 154 5.46 -13.14 -3.28
C ALA A 154 4.72 -14.47 -3.03
N THR A 155 5.14 -15.17 -1.99
CA THR A 155 4.58 -16.43 -1.47
C THR A 155 5.25 -16.73 -0.13
N LEU A 156 4.70 -17.66 0.65
CA LEU A 156 5.38 -18.26 1.79
C LEU A 156 5.67 -19.76 1.58
N ASP A 157 5.66 -20.22 0.35
CA ASP A 157 6.11 -21.58 0.01
C ASP A 157 7.60 -21.73 0.39
N PRO A 158 7.95 -22.60 1.33
CA PRO A 158 9.33 -22.74 1.77
C PRO A 158 10.30 -23.17 0.67
N ARG A 159 9.82 -23.79 -0.40
CA ARG A 159 10.66 -24.15 -1.55
C ARG A 159 11.20 -22.91 -2.29
N LEU A 160 10.54 -21.76 -2.16
CA LEU A 160 10.90 -20.49 -2.82
C LEU A 160 11.39 -19.44 -1.83
N THR A 161 10.90 -19.45 -0.58
CA THR A 161 11.10 -18.39 0.40
C THR A 161 11.58 -18.91 1.76
N GLU A 162 12.33 -20.02 1.79
CA GLU A 162 12.93 -20.56 3.03
C GLU A 162 13.84 -19.56 3.74
N TRP A 163 14.41 -18.65 2.98
CA TRP A 163 15.26 -17.57 3.48
C TRP A 163 14.52 -16.52 4.32
N ASP A 164 13.16 -16.42 4.26
CA ASP A 164 12.42 -15.48 5.09
C ASP A 164 12.00 -16.14 6.43
N PRO A 165 12.63 -15.79 7.56
CA PRO A 165 12.33 -16.37 8.87
C PRO A 165 11.11 -15.73 9.55
N ARG A 166 10.56 -14.61 9.04
CA ARG A 166 9.51 -13.83 9.70
C ARG A 166 8.20 -14.61 9.88
N PHE A 167 7.91 -15.53 8.94
CA PHE A 167 6.59 -16.15 8.83
C PHE A 167 6.64 -17.69 8.90
N VAL A 168 7.61 -18.24 9.62
CA VAL A 168 7.82 -19.71 9.73
C VAL A 168 6.55 -20.45 10.19
N GLY A 169 5.77 -19.85 11.10
CA GLY A 169 4.51 -20.44 11.56
C GLY A 169 3.46 -20.61 10.46
N MET A 170 3.53 -19.82 9.39
CA MET A 170 2.60 -19.86 8.27
C MET A 170 2.98 -20.89 7.19
N ARG A 171 4.20 -21.42 7.22
CA ARG A 171 4.66 -22.47 6.28
C ARG A 171 3.86 -23.77 6.36
N LYS A 172 3.02 -23.92 7.39
CA LYS A 172 2.06 -25.04 7.54
C LYS A 172 0.85 -24.92 6.60
N ARG A 173 0.57 -23.70 6.09
CA ARG A 173 -0.49 -23.48 5.10
C ARG A 173 0.03 -23.76 3.71
N SER A 174 -0.85 -24.23 2.82
CA SER A 174 -0.49 -24.40 1.41
C SER A 174 -0.32 -23.06 0.71
N PHE A 175 0.80 -22.88 0.04
CA PHE A 175 1.07 -21.79 -0.89
C PHE A 175 1.39 -22.31 -2.30
N SER A 176 1.12 -23.59 -2.53
CA SER A 176 1.39 -24.29 -3.80
C SER A 176 0.11 -24.64 -4.57
N ASP A 177 -1.05 -24.35 -4.02
CA ASP A 177 -2.35 -24.45 -4.66
C ASP A 177 -2.78 -23.11 -5.30
N ARG A 178 -4.04 -22.99 -5.74
CA ARG A 178 -4.56 -21.78 -6.38
C ARG A 178 -4.37 -20.54 -5.49
N TYR A 179 -4.11 -19.40 -6.11
CA TYR A 179 -3.76 -18.14 -5.43
C TYR A 179 -2.46 -18.22 -4.58
N GLY A 180 -1.64 -19.26 -4.76
CA GLY A 180 -0.50 -19.52 -3.88
C GLY A 180 0.75 -18.71 -4.20
N TYR A 181 1.02 -18.43 -5.47
CA TYR A 181 2.16 -17.67 -5.94
C TYR A 181 1.71 -16.37 -6.61
N ALA A 182 1.72 -15.29 -5.83
CA ALA A 182 1.18 -13.99 -6.23
C ALA A 182 1.79 -13.44 -7.54
N PRO A 183 3.10 -13.59 -7.82
CA PRO A 183 3.69 -13.12 -9.08
C PRO A 183 3.11 -13.78 -10.34
N GLU A 184 2.66 -15.03 -10.25
CA GLU A 184 2.02 -15.73 -11.36
C GLU A 184 0.57 -15.29 -11.51
N MET A 185 -0.17 -15.24 -10.41
CA MET A 185 -1.57 -14.84 -10.40
C MET A 185 -1.75 -13.40 -10.93
N ALA A 186 -0.90 -12.48 -10.51
CA ALA A 186 -0.94 -11.09 -10.97
C ALA A 186 -0.60 -10.89 -12.47
N GLN A 187 -0.39 -11.98 -13.22
CA GLN A 187 -0.18 -11.91 -14.67
C GLN A 187 -1.42 -11.45 -15.45
N ALA A 188 -2.57 -11.65 -14.91
CA ALA A 188 -3.82 -11.20 -15.50
C ALA A 188 -4.07 -9.68 -15.29
N ALA A 189 -3.34 -9.03 -14.38
CA ALA A 189 -3.48 -7.61 -14.13
C ALA A 189 -2.97 -6.77 -15.30
N ARG A 190 -3.67 -5.66 -15.60
CA ARG A 190 -3.24 -4.67 -16.59
C ARG A 190 -1.98 -3.95 -16.11
N HIS A 191 -1.99 -3.47 -14.87
CA HIS A 191 -0.84 -2.88 -14.21
C HIS A 191 -0.68 -3.48 -12.80
N LEU A 192 0.55 -3.88 -12.49
CA LEU A 192 0.96 -4.29 -11.15
C LEU A 192 2.05 -3.35 -10.64
N LEU A 193 1.73 -2.55 -9.64
CA LEU A 193 2.67 -1.67 -8.97
C LEU A 193 3.12 -2.29 -7.65
N VAL A 194 4.32 -2.83 -7.62
CA VAL A 194 4.96 -3.35 -6.40
C VAL A 194 5.84 -2.27 -5.80
N LEU A 195 5.43 -1.74 -4.64
CA LEU A 195 6.13 -0.71 -3.89
C LEU A 195 6.91 -1.36 -2.75
N TYR A 196 8.20 -1.09 -2.63
CA TYR A 196 9.02 -1.68 -1.58
C TYR A 196 10.20 -0.79 -1.19
N ASN A 197 10.65 -0.93 0.06
CA ASN A 197 11.88 -0.31 0.51
C ASN A 197 13.08 -1.23 0.19
N PRO A 198 14.00 -0.85 -0.71
CA PRO A 198 15.16 -1.67 -1.05
C PRO A 198 16.20 -1.75 0.09
N ASP A 199 16.07 -0.93 1.14
CA ASP A 199 16.95 -0.97 2.31
C ASP A 199 16.47 -2.05 3.33
N GLU A 200 15.27 -2.63 3.13
CA GLU A 200 14.76 -3.81 3.83
C GLU A 200 14.98 -5.05 2.94
N GLU A 201 16.03 -5.82 3.26
CA GLU A 201 16.53 -6.92 2.41
C GLU A 201 15.46 -7.94 2.05
N LEU A 202 14.67 -8.40 3.05
CA LEU A 202 13.63 -9.40 2.82
C LEU A 202 12.49 -8.88 1.92
N GLU A 203 12.14 -7.60 2.02
CA GLU A 203 11.18 -6.99 1.11
C GLU A 203 11.72 -6.89 -0.32
N ALA A 204 12.99 -6.51 -0.46
CA ALA A 204 13.65 -6.47 -1.77
C ALA A 204 13.74 -7.86 -2.42
N MET A 205 13.98 -8.91 -1.62
CA MET A 205 14.00 -10.29 -2.10
C MET A 205 12.62 -10.75 -2.57
N HIS A 206 11.55 -10.49 -1.80
CA HIS A 206 10.19 -10.76 -2.25
C HIS A 206 9.81 -9.97 -3.50
N ALA A 207 10.13 -8.67 -3.54
CA ALA A 207 9.89 -7.84 -4.73
C ALA A 207 10.66 -8.35 -5.96
N ALA A 208 11.82 -8.98 -5.78
CA ALA A 208 12.58 -9.58 -6.89
C ALA A 208 11.84 -10.77 -7.53
N LEU A 209 11.06 -11.54 -6.76
CA LEU A 209 10.28 -12.66 -7.26
C LEU A 209 9.14 -12.22 -8.22
N PHE A 210 8.69 -10.97 -8.12
CA PHE A 210 7.75 -10.39 -9.10
C PHE A 210 8.41 -10.02 -10.43
N ALA A 211 9.75 -10.11 -10.55
CA ALA A 211 10.43 -9.81 -11.80
C ALA A 211 10.10 -10.83 -12.88
N ARG A 212 9.72 -10.36 -14.06
CA ARG A 212 9.55 -11.20 -15.25
C ARG A 212 10.56 -10.80 -16.31
N PRO A 213 11.24 -11.78 -16.92
CA PRO A 213 12.15 -11.51 -18.03
C PRO A 213 11.44 -11.09 -19.31
N SER A 214 10.14 -11.38 -19.47
CA SER A 214 9.47 -11.38 -20.79
C SER A 214 8.27 -10.42 -20.91
N ASP A 215 7.89 -9.68 -19.89
CA ASP A 215 6.77 -8.74 -20.02
C ASP A 215 7.16 -7.31 -19.61
N PRO A 216 7.29 -6.40 -20.59
CA PRO A 216 7.61 -5.00 -20.32
C PRO A 216 6.41 -4.13 -19.94
N THR A 217 5.16 -4.60 -20.05
CA THR A 217 4.02 -3.69 -20.20
C THR A 217 3.17 -3.46 -18.95
N GLY A 218 3.14 -4.35 -17.97
CA GLY A 218 2.22 -4.22 -16.81
C GLY A 218 2.88 -4.14 -15.45
N LEU A 219 4.08 -4.67 -15.27
CA LEU A 219 4.74 -4.76 -13.96
C LEU A 219 5.69 -3.61 -13.71
N THR A 220 5.47 -2.89 -12.62
CA THR A 220 6.40 -1.88 -12.11
C THR A 220 6.83 -2.22 -10.69
N ARG A 221 8.12 -2.53 -10.48
CA ARG A 221 8.74 -2.60 -9.16
C ARG A 221 9.34 -1.24 -8.84
N PHE A 222 8.72 -0.53 -7.91
CA PHE A 222 9.12 0.83 -7.57
C PHE A 222 9.87 0.87 -6.24
N ARG A 223 11.10 1.36 -6.25
CA ARG A 223 11.96 1.45 -5.08
C ARG A 223 11.64 2.70 -4.26
N CYS A 224 11.13 2.51 -3.06
CA CYS A 224 10.78 3.58 -2.11
C CYS A 224 11.90 3.79 -1.08
N ARG A 225 13.13 4.02 -1.56
CA ARG A 225 14.32 4.18 -0.72
C ARG A 225 14.18 5.33 0.26
N TYR A 226 14.69 5.12 1.48
CA TYR A 226 14.71 6.11 2.58
C TYR A 226 13.33 6.54 3.08
N MET A 227 12.29 5.76 2.80
CA MET A 227 10.92 6.06 3.26
C MET A 227 10.60 5.44 4.63
N GLY A 228 11.55 4.71 5.24
CA GLY A 228 11.33 4.00 6.50
C GLY A 228 10.74 2.60 6.31
N ARG A 229 10.42 1.95 7.43
CA ARG A 229 9.88 0.59 7.44
C ARG A 229 8.38 0.55 7.22
N ASP A 230 7.68 1.53 7.78
CA ASP A 230 6.23 1.64 7.62
C ASP A 230 5.89 2.47 6.37
N LEU A 231 6.10 1.85 5.23
CA LEU A 231 5.88 2.48 3.94
C LEU A 231 4.40 2.86 3.69
N PRO A 232 3.38 2.04 4.08
CA PRO A 232 1.98 2.41 3.91
C PRO A 232 1.62 3.71 4.62
N SER A 233 1.89 3.83 5.92
CA SER A 233 1.57 5.04 6.71
C SER A 233 2.25 6.29 6.15
N VAL A 234 3.53 6.19 5.76
CA VAL A 234 4.23 7.33 5.15
C VAL A 234 3.61 7.75 3.82
N MET A 235 3.17 6.79 3.00
CA MET A 235 2.50 7.10 1.73
C MET A 235 1.12 7.72 1.94
N GLU A 236 0.44 7.36 3.01
CA GLU A 236 -0.82 7.96 3.40
C GLU A 236 -0.63 9.41 3.88
N ASP A 237 0.28 9.64 4.83
CA ASP A 237 0.63 10.98 5.35
C ASP A 237 0.99 11.96 4.23
N LEU A 238 1.68 11.48 3.22
CA LEU A 238 2.06 12.25 2.04
C LEU A 238 0.96 12.33 0.97
N ARG A 239 -0.20 11.75 1.21
CA ARG A 239 -1.31 11.65 0.25
C ARG A 239 -0.89 10.98 -1.08
N ILE A 240 0.14 10.15 -1.06
CA ILE A 240 0.60 9.39 -2.24
C ILE A 240 -0.34 8.23 -2.49
N LEU A 241 -0.72 7.52 -1.41
CA LEU A 241 -1.53 6.30 -1.52
C LEU A 241 -2.96 6.57 -2.00
N PRO A 242 -3.73 7.50 -1.42
CA PRO A 242 -5.07 7.81 -1.93
C PRO A 242 -5.08 8.22 -3.40
N ASP A 243 -4.11 9.07 -3.81
CA ASP A 243 -4.03 9.52 -5.21
C ASP A 243 -3.56 8.41 -6.16
N ALA A 244 -2.72 7.47 -5.70
CA ALA A 244 -2.33 6.29 -6.49
C ALA A 244 -3.52 5.34 -6.69
N ILE A 245 -4.33 5.11 -5.66
CA ILE A 245 -5.56 4.32 -5.74
C ILE A 245 -6.55 4.96 -6.71
N LYS A 246 -6.72 6.28 -6.64
CA LYS A 246 -7.54 7.01 -7.60
C LYS A 246 -7.06 6.85 -9.04
N LEU A 247 -5.74 6.86 -9.27
CA LEU A 247 -5.19 6.57 -10.61
C LEU A 247 -5.50 5.13 -11.05
N GLY A 248 -5.47 4.16 -10.15
CA GLY A 248 -5.87 2.78 -10.45
C GLY A 248 -7.34 2.67 -10.82
N LEU A 249 -8.22 3.25 -10.01
CA LEU A 249 -9.66 3.29 -10.26
C LEU A 249 -10.02 4.03 -11.56
N ASP A 250 -9.26 5.05 -11.94
CA ASP A 250 -9.43 5.78 -13.20
C ASP A 250 -8.82 5.05 -14.41
N GLY A 251 -8.18 3.90 -14.21
CA GLY A 251 -7.45 3.22 -15.28
C GLY A 251 -6.22 3.98 -15.79
N LYS A 252 -5.68 4.88 -14.98
CA LYS A 252 -4.57 5.78 -15.36
C LYS A 252 -3.28 5.49 -14.60
N LEU A 253 -3.22 4.37 -13.86
CA LEU A 253 -2.04 4.00 -13.09
C LEU A 253 -0.89 3.64 -14.04
N ASP A 254 0.16 4.44 -14.05
CA ASP A 254 1.40 4.17 -14.75
C ASP A 254 2.62 4.64 -13.94
N LEU A 255 3.81 4.19 -14.35
CA LEU A 255 5.06 4.55 -13.69
C LEU A 255 5.28 6.05 -13.65
N THR A 256 4.96 6.78 -14.71
CA THR A 256 5.24 8.22 -14.82
C THR A 256 4.38 9.01 -13.84
N ARG A 257 3.07 8.69 -13.80
CA ARG A 257 2.12 9.35 -12.89
C ARG A 257 2.43 9.00 -11.44
N PHE A 258 2.71 7.73 -11.15
CA PHE A 258 3.12 7.34 -9.80
C PHE A 258 4.43 8.04 -9.38
N ALA A 259 5.44 8.09 -10.24
CA ALA A 259 6.68 8.80 -9.95
C ALA A 259 6.47 10.31 -9.71
N GLN A 260 5.48 10.92 -10.33
CA GLN A 260 5.10 12.31 -10.04
C GLN A 260 4.52 12.46 -8.64
N LEU A 261 3.58 11.57 -8.23
CA LEU A 261 3.06 11.54 -6.87
C LEU A 261 4.18 11.30 -5.84
N PHE A 262 5.07 10.38 -6.12
CA PHE A 262 6.17 10.03 -5.23
C PHE A 262 7.18 11.17 -5.03
N ARG A 263 7.16 12.23 -5.82
CA ARG A 263 7.95 13.45 -5.57
C ARG A 263 7.57 14.15 -4.28
N ARG A 264 6.40 13.90 -3.70
CA ARG A 264 5.97 14.43 -2.40
C ARG A 264 6.91 14.02 -1.25
N ARG A 265 7.67 12.90 -1.38
CA ARG A 265 8.71 12.52 -0.43
C ARG A 265 9.76 13.61 -0.18
N ARG A 266 9.89 14.58 -1.09
CA ARG A 266 10.82 15.73 -0.95
C ARG A 266 10.41 16.67 0.19
N ASP A 267 9.20 16.53 0.74
CA ASP A 267 8.69 17.27 1.88
C ASP A 267 8.69 16.42 3.17
N TYR A 268 9.06 15.15 3.04
CA TYR A 268 9.17 14.21 4.16
C TYR A 268 10.53 14.34 4.85
N ALA A 269 10.52 14.85 6.09
CA ALA A 269 11.74 15.17 6.80
C ALA A 269 12.66 13.97 7.07
N PRO A 270 12.16 12.76 7.43
CA PRO A 270 13.02 11.59 7.59
C PRO A 270 13.76 11.21 6.30
N TYR A 271 13.06 11.20 5.15
CA TYR A 271 13.69 10.99 3.83
C TYR A 271 14.84 11.97 3.58
N LEU A 272 14.61 13.25 3.81
CA LEU A 272 15.63 14.28 3.57
C LEU A 272 16.82 14.17 4.52
N ARG A 273 16.59 13.74 5.79
CA ARG A 273 17.70 13.50 6.74
C ARG A 273 18.55 12.31 6.33
N GLN A 274 17.91 11.21 5.92
CA GLN A 274 18.63 10.03 5.46
C GLN A 274 19.43 10.33 4.19
N LEU A 275 18.82 11.03 3.23
CA LEU A 275 19.49 11.45 2.02
C LEU A 275 20.69 12.39 2.31
N LEU A 276 20.55 13.31 3.29
CA LEU A 276 21.66 14.16 3.72
C LEU A 276 22.81 13.33 4.30
N LYS A 277 22.51 12.35 5.15
CA LYS A 277 23.50 11.45 5.73
C LYS A 277 24.31 10.74 4.62
N GLU A 278 23.63 10.14 3.65
CA GLU A 278 24.28 9.47 2.52
C GLU A 278 25.20 10.40 1.72
N VAL A 279 24.74 11.63 1.45
CA VAL A 279 25.55 12.60 0.69
C VAL A 279 26.74 13.12 1.50
N GLU A 280 26.60 13.21 2.82
CA GLU A 280 27.72 13.55 3.72
C GLU A 280 28.75 12.40 3.78
N GLU A 281 28.33 11.13 3.86
CA GLU A 281 29.20 9.95 3.82
C GLU A 281 29.96 9.82 2.49
N LEU A 282 29.36 10.24 1.39
CA LEU A 282 30.01 10.28 0.08
C LEU A 282 31.00 11.44 -0.08
N ASP A 283 31.12 12.32 0.93
CA ASP A 283 31.94 13.54 0.92
C ASP A 283 31.76 14.40 -0.36
N ARG A 284 30.50 14.70 -0.72
CA ARG A 284 30.14 15.45 -1.92
C ARG A 284 29.58 16.86 -1.58
N PRO A 285 30.45 17.87 -1.31
CA PRO A 285 30.02 19.21 -0.88
C PRO A 285 28.99 19.87 -1.79
N LYS A 286 29.15 19.74 -3.11
CA LYS A 286 28.20 20.27 -4.09
C LYS A 286 26.82 19.66 -3.97
N LEU A 287 26.73 18.34 -3.73
CA LEU A 287 25.44 17.67 -3.55
C LEU A 287 24.79 18.07 -2.23
N ILE A 288 25.58 18.25 -1.15
CA ILE A 288 25.10 18.75 0.13
C ILE A 288 24.48 20.14 -0.07
N THR A 289 25.20 21.04 -0.77
CA THR A 289 24.72 22.39 -1.05
C THR A 289 23.42 22.39 -1.87
N TRP A 290 23.32 21.58 -2.90
CA TRP A 290 22.09 21.48 -3.70
C TRP A 290 20.92 20.88 -2.92
N LEU A 291 21.13 19.80 -2.19
CA LEU A 291 20.10 19.16 -1.37
C LEU A 291 19.59 20.12 -0.31
N ALA A 292 20.50 20.71 0.47
CA ALA A 292 20.14 21.60 1.55
C ALA A 292 19.48 22.89 1.03
N GLY A 293 20.01 23.50 0.00
CA GLY A 293 19.44 24.70 -0.64
C GLY A 293 18.05 24.43 -1.20
N SER A 294 17.83 23.32 -1.89
CA SER A 294 16.53 22.92 -2.39
C SER A 294 15.52 22.63 -1.27
N SER A 295 15.94 21.95 -0.19
CA SER A 295 15.08 21.64 0.94
C SER A 295 14.66 22.88 1.72
N LEU A 296 15.59 23.80 1.97
CA LEU A 296 15.32 25.05 2.69
C LEU A 296 14.42 26.03 1.96
N LYS A 297 14.32 25.95 0.63
CA LYS A 297 13.33 26.72 -0.15
C LYS A 297 11.90 26.26 0.10
N ARG A 298 11.69 25.01 0.50
CA ARG A 298 10.37 24.41 0.74
C ARG A 298 9.98 24.42 2.22
N LYS A 299 10.91 24.04 3.10
CA LYS A 299 10.63 23.89 4.53
C LYS A 299 11.88 24.24 5.34
N PRO A 300 11.75 24.97 6.46
CA PRO A 300 12.88 25.21 7.36
C PRO A 300 13.32 23.90 8.02
N MET A 301 14.60 23.53 7.82
CA MET A 301 15.20 22.32 8.38
C MET A 301 16.56 22.65 9.05
N PRO A 302 16.67 22.59 10.39
CA PRO A 302 17.92 22.91 11.08
C PRO A 302 19.10 22.04 10.66
N ALA A 303 18.88 20.75 10.33
CA ALA A 303 19.93 19.86 9.85
C ALA A 303 20.55 20.36 8.54
N MET A 304 19.71 20.81 7.58
CA MET A 304 20.18 21.34 6.30
C MET A 304 20.96 22.65 6.45
N ARG A 305 20.53 23.54 7.36
CA ARG A 305 21.28 24.77 7.67
C ARG A 305 22.67 24.46 8.23
N ARG A 306 22.74 23.48 9.18
CA ARG A 306 24.02 23.05 9.75
C ARG A 306 24.95 22.44 8.70
N ALA A 307 24.42 21.64 7.79
CA ALA A 307 25.18 21.04 6.71
C ALA A 307 25.78 22.10 5.78
N LEU A 308 24.99 23.11 5.37
CA LEU A 308 25.52 24.23 4.58
C LEU A 308 26.63 25.00 5.30
N LYS A 309 26.46 25.23 6.61
CA LYS A 309 27.49 25.92 7.40
C LYS A 309 28.80 25.13 7.41
N ARG A 310 28.74 23.80 7.62
CA ARG A 310 29.93 22.93 7.61
C ARG A 310 30.63 22.95 6.24
N VAL A 311 29.87 22.92 5.14
CA VAL A 311 30.47 23.01 3.79
C VAL A 311 31.17 24.35 3.59
N ALA A 312 30.53 25.46 3.93
CA ALA A 312 31.14 26.79 3.80
C ALA A 312 32.40 27.00 4.66
N GLU A 313 32.42 26.41 5.87
CA GLU A 313 33.58 26.43 6.75
C GLU A 313 34.77 25.64 6.17
N ARG A 314 34.50 24.45 5.59
CA ARG A 314 35.53 23.64 4.91
C ARG A 314 36.11 24.34 3.68
N GLU A 315 35.28 24.97 2.85
CA GLU A 315 35.73 25.72 1.66
C GLU A 315 36.62 26.90 2.06
N LYS A 316 36.25 27.64 3.12
CA LYS A 316 37.08 28.75 3.65
C LYS A 316 38.42 28.24 4.17
N SER A 317 38.46 27.13 4.88
CA SER A 317 39.71 26.55 5.40
C SER A 317 40.61 26.03 4.29
N ALA A 318 40.06 25.47 3.22
CA ALA A 318 40.82 25.03 2.05
C ALA A 318 41.43 26.21 1.30
N SER A 319 40.64 27.28 1.07
CA SER A 319 41.12 28.51 0.42
C SER A 319 42.12 29.35 1.25
N ALA A 320 42.22 29.13 2.55
CA ALA A 320 43.19 29.78 3.43
C ALA A 320 44.53 29.00 3.53
N ALA A 321 44.55 27.76 3.04
CA ALA A 321 45.69 26.86 3.05
C ALA A 321 46.47 26.86 1.69
N GLU A 322 45.90 27.46 0.66
CA GLU A 322 46.52 27.76 -0.62
C GLU A 322 47.15 29.16 -0.61
#